data_555bdb1f2f51f4d5bdc3d54c1b441472
#
_entry.id   555bdb1f2f51f4d5bdc3d54c1b441472
#
_cell.length_a   1.000
_cell.length_b   1.000
_cell.length_c   1.000
_cell.angle_alpha   90.00
_cell.angle_beta   90.00
_cell.angle_gamma   90.00
#
_symmetry.space_group_name_H-M   'P 1'
#
loop_
_entity.id
_entity.type
_entity.pdbx_description
1 polymer ?
#
loop_
_entity_poly.entity_id
_entity_poly.type
_entity_poly.pdbx_seq_one_letter_code
_entity_poly.pdbx_strand_id
1 'polypeptide(L)'
;MLVNDPEAAHWPVDPARLELVEEFRRAPRGPHSDALQKLLHRMRWSGVGKRHVLVVLEPNRRWMLARLPGKRGLPVETFPNRVFTSLAEAEWAVFVLRWEALTGVPLQDEKPSP
;
A
#
# COMPACT_ATOMS: atom_id res chain seq x y z
N MET A 1 9.79 -17.99 -1.93
CA MET A 1 9.28 -17.24 -0.89
C MET A 1 9.98 -15.95 -0.74
N LEU A 2 9.28 -14.88 -0.80
CA LEU A 2 9.89 -13.60 -0.79
C LEU A 2 9.88 -12.88 0.52
N VAL A 3 9.54 -13.56 1.57
CA VAL A 3 9.48 -12.97 2.86
C VAL A 3 10.87 -12.67 3.32
N ASN A 4 11.14 -11.57 3.87
CA ASN A 4 12.44 -11.21 4.41
C ASN A 4 13.56 -11.16 3.37
N ASP A 5 13.28 -10.68 2.19
CA ASP A 5 14.28 -10.52 1.17
C ASP A 5 14.71 -9.04 1.17
N PRO A 6 15.83 -8.72 1.76
CA PRO A 6 16.25 -7.32 1.84
C PRO A 6 16.58 -6.71 0.50
N GLU A 7 16.80 -7.54 -0.52
CA GLU A 7 17.08 -6.97 -1.78
C GLU A 7 15.82 -6.41 -2.40
N ALA A 8 14.66 -6.78 -1.92
CA ALA A 8 13.42 -6.26 -2.48
C ALA A 8 13.37 -4.75 -2.39
N ALA A 9 14.03 -4.16 -1.38
CA ALA A 9 14.00 -2.72 -1.24
C ALA A 9 14.65 -1.99 -2.39
N HIS A 10 15.42 -2.72 -3.20
CA HIS A 10 16.11 -2.10 -4.33
C HIS A 10 15.53 -2.52 -5.68
N TRP A 11 14.46 -3.29 -5.70
CA TRP A 11 13.88 -3.69 -6.97
C TRP A 11 13.26 -2.47 -7.63
N PRO A 12 13.45 -2.28 -8.91
CA PRO A 12 12.87 -1.12 -9.58
C PRO A 12 11.37 -1.27 -9.74
N VAL A 13 10.67 -0.16 -9.70
CA VAL A 13 9.24 -0.16 -9.95
C VAL A 13 9.01 0.65 -11.21
N ASP A 14 8.38 0.03 -12.20
CA ASP A 14 8.13 0.69 -13.47
C ASP A 14 6.74 1.35 -13.41
N PRO A 15 6.68 2.68 -13.42
CA PRO A 15 5.38 3.35 -13.32
C PRO A 15 4.49 3.15 -14.55
N ALA A 16 5.02 2.57 -15.61
CA ALA A 16 4.20 2.30 -16.77
C ALA A 16 3.45 0.99 -16.66
N ARG A 17 3.76 0.15 -15.64
CA ARG A 17 3.10 -1.13 -15.49
C ARG A 17 1.73 -0.97 -14.85
N LEU A 18 0.84 -0.23 -15.49
CA LEU A 18 -0.48 0.02 -14.92
C LEU A 18 -1.38 -1.21 -14.92
N GLU A 19 -1.02 -2.22 -15.70
CA GLU A 19 -1.81 -3.44 -15.66
C GLU A 19 -1.74 -4.10 -14.28
N LEU A 20 -0.64 -3.90 -13.55
CA LEU A 20 -0.53 -4.45 -12.20
C LEU A 20 -1.43 -3.68 -11.23
N VAL A 21 -1.56 -2.39 -11.46
CA VAL A 21 -2.44 -1.56 -10.66
C VAL A 21 -3.88 -2.01 -10.84
N GLU A 22 -4.28 -2.29 -12.09
CA GLU A 22 -5.63 -2.74 -12.34
C GLU A 22 -5.87 -4.13 -11.76
N GLU A 23 -4.87 -4.97 -11.81
CA GLU A 23 -5.00 -6.30 -11.23
C GLU A 23 -5.27 -6.19 -9.74
N PHE A 24 -4.52 -5.33 -9.04
CA PHE A 24 -4.71 -5.17 -7.61
C PHE A 24 -6.07 -4.55 -7.31
N ARG A 25 -6.47 -3.57 -8.11
CA ARG A 25 -7.73 -2.89 -7.87
C ARG A 25 -8.91 -3.85 -7.98
N ARG A 26 -8.84 -4.77 -8.93
CA ARG A 26 -9.93 -5.72 -9.10
C ARG A 26 -10.01 -6.75 -8.00
N ALA A 27 -8.90 -7.14 -7.44
CA ALA A 27 -8.88 -8.16 -6.41
C ALA A 27 -7.77 -7.86 -5.39
N PRO A 28 -8.00 -6.90 -4.49
CA PRO A 28 -6.94 -6.51 -3.55
C PRO A 28 -6.50 -7.65 -2.64
N ARG A 29 -7.38 -8.62 -2.42
CA ARG A 29 -7.04 -9.73 -1.56
C ARG A 29 -6.54 -10.94 -2.34
N GLY A 30 -6.39 -10.81 -3.64
CA GLY A 30 -5.83 -11.86 -4.46
C GLY A 30 -6.83 -12.88 -4.94
N PRO A 31 -6.34 -13.91 -5.61
CA PRO A 31 -4.93 -14.23 -5.83
C PRO A 31 -4.27 -13.26 -6.80
N HIS A 32 -2.96 -13.10 -6.68
CA HIS A 32 -2.24 -12.13 -7.49
C HIS A 32 -1.23 -12.83 -8.38
N SER A 33 -0.95 -12.22 -9.53
CA SER A 33 0.07 -12.75 -10.44
C SER A 33 1.45 -12.63 -9.78
N ASP A 34 2.43 -13.35 -10.32
CA ASP A 34 3.77 -13.29 -9.78
C ASP A 34 4.32 -11.88 -9.87
N ALA A 35 4.04 -11.17 -10.97
CA ALA A 35 4.53 -9.81 -11.13
C ALA A 35 3.92 -8.88 -10.09
N LEU A 36 2.63 -9.03 -9.80
CA LEU A 36 1.99 -8.20 -8.79
C LEU A 36 2.52 -8.57 -7.40
N GLN A 37 2.74 -9.84 -7.13
CA GLN A 37 3.28 -10.24 -5.84
C GLN A 37 4.64 -9.60 -5.61
N LYS A 38 5.47 -9.51 -6.66
CA LYS A 38 6.77 -8.90 -6.54
C LYS A 38 6.62 -7.40 -6.25
N LEU A 39 5.67 -6.74 -6.89
CA LEU A 39 5.43 -5.33 -6.63
C LEU A 39 4.97 -5.11 -5.20
N LEU A 40 4.06 -5.94 -4.70
CA LEU A 40 3.57 -5.78 -3.34
C LEU A 40 4.68 -6.03 -2.33
N HIS A 41 5.58 -6.96 -2.64
CA HIS A 41 6.70 -7.23 -1.76
C HIS A 41 7.65 -6.03 -1.75
N ARG A 42 7.87 -5.41 -2.91
CA ARG A 42 8.69 -4.20 -2.99
C ARG A 42 8.08 -3.08 -2.16
N MET A 43 6.76 -2.96 -2.17
CA MET A 43 6.09 -1.94 -1.39
C MET A 43 6.26 -2.16 0.10
N ARG A 44 6.28 -3.44 0.52
CA ARG A 44 6.45 -3.77 1.91
C ARG A 44 7.88 -3.44 2.36
N TRP A 45 8.84 -3.58 1.45
CA TRP A 45 10.23 -3.30 1.75
C TRP A 45 10.64 -1.96 1.16
N SER A 46 9.97 -0.89 1.55
CA SER A 46 10.28 0.39 0.96
C SER A 46 11.44 1.09 1.65
N GLY A 47 12.21 0.41 2.40
CA GLY A 47 13.40 0.97 3.00
C GLY A 47 13.11 1.73 4.24
N VAL A 48 13.97 2.69 4.51
CA VAL A 48 13.84 3.43 5.69
C VAL A 48 12.93 4.53 5.41
N GLY A 49 11.95 4.76 5.60
CA GLY A 49 11.14 5.87 5.33
C GLY A 49 9.76 5.68 5.83
N LYS A 50 8.93 6.68 5.63
CA LYS A 50 7.58 6.63 6.07
C LYS A 50 6.79 5.74 5.14
N ARG A 51 5.94 4.93 5.68
CA ARG A 51 5.16 4.01 4.88
C ARG A 51 3.74 3.98 5.40
N HIS A 52 2.78 4.05 4.51
CA HIS A 52 1.38 4.01 4.90
C HIS A 52 0.98 2.58 5.26
N VAL A 53 0.17 2.45 6.28
CA VAL A 53 -0.29 1.17 6.78
C VAL A 53 -1.73 1.32 7.26
N LEU A 54 -2.34 0.22 7.66
CA LEU A 54 -3.68 0.26 8.21
C LEU A 54 -3.65 -0.16 9.67
N VAL A 55 -4.43 0.54 10.49
CA VAL A 55 -4.58 0.18 11.88
C VAL A 55 -5.99 -0.42 12.02
N VAL A 56 -6.09 -1.56 12.64
CA VAL A 56 -7.37 -2.21 12.82
C VAL A 56 -8.06 -1.56 14.02
N LEU A 57 -9.16 -0.88 13.76
CA LEU A 57 -9.92 -0.28 14.84
C LEU A 57 -10.92 -1.29 15.42
N GLU A 58 -11.57 -2.06 14.55
CA GLU A 58 -12.44 -3.12 14.98
C GLU A 58 -12.17 -4.29 14.05
N PRO A 59 -11.82 -5.45 14.56
CA PRO A 59 -11.45 -6.59 13.71
C PRO A 59 -12.56 -6.90 12.69
N ASN A 60 -12.15 -6.98 11.44
CA ASN A 60 -13.06 -7.28 10.34
C ASN A 60 -14.17 -6.26 10.13
N ARG A 61 -14.06 -5.09 10.73
CA ARG A 61 -15.09 -4.10 10.57
C ARG A 61 -14.60 -2.71 10.22
N ARG A 62 -13.54 -2.22 10.85
CA ARG A 62 -13.05 -0.88 10.59
C ARG A 62 -11.56 -0.82 10.62
N TRP A 63 -11.01 -0.09 9.68
CA TRP A 63 -9.56 0.12 9.55
C TRP A 63 -9.30 1.60 9.35
N MET A 64 -8.21 2.10 9.95
CA MET A 64 -7.86 3.51 9.82
C MET A 64 -6.52 3.64 9.13
N LEU A 65 -6.39 4.62 8.27
CA LEU A 65 -5.13 4.88 7.61
C LEU A 65 -4.14 5.45 8.61
N ALA A 66 -2.90 5.01 8.52
CA ALA A 66 -1.83 5.51 9.37
C ALA A 66 -0.54 5.52 8.57
N ARG A 67 0.50 6.13 9.12
CA ARG A 67 1.78 6.19 8.46
C ARG A 67 2.86 5.97 9.51
N LEU A 68 3.76 5.05 9.22
CA LEU A 68 4.86 4.78 10.14
C LEU A 68 5.82 5.95 10.10
N PRO A 69 6.42 6.29 11.23
CA PRO A 69 7.27 7.49 11.29
C PRO A 69 8.61 7.35 10.58
N GLY A 70 9.02 6.16 10.25
CA GLY A 70 10.29 5.98 9.59
C GLY A 70 11.46 6.03 10.54
N LYS A 71 11.24 6.24 11.84
CA LYS A 71 12.28 6.34 12.80
C LYS A 71 11.82 5.68 14.05
N ARG A 72 12.67 4.86 14.68
CA ARG A 72 12.28 4.16 15.86
C ARG A 72 11.99 5.12 16.97
N GLY A 73 11.02 4.82 17.78
CA GLY A 73 10.73 5.63 18.96
C GLY A 73 9.75 6.76 18.74
N LEU A 74 9.39 7.06 17.51
CA LEU A 74 8.40 8.09 17.26
C LEU A 74 7.02 7.45 17.12
N PRO A 75 5.97 8.18 17.46
CA PRO A 75 4.62 7.61 17.37
C PRO A 75 4.16 7.48 15.93
N VAL A 76 3.26 6.54 15.69
CA VAL A 76 2.67 6.35 14.39
C VAL A 76 1.71 7.51 14.15
N GLU A 77 1.75 8.07 12.95
CA GLU A 77 0.85 9.15 12.59
C GLU A 77 -0.46 8.53 12.13
N THR A 78 -1.58 8.96 12.65
CA THR A 78 -2.86 8.40 12.26
C THR A 78 -3.71 9.45 11.57
N PHE A 79 -4.64 8.97 10.74
CA PHE A 79 -5.53 9.85 9.97
C PHE A 79 -6.98 9.50 10.31
N PRO A 80 -7.51 10.06 11.39
CA PRO A 80 -8.86 9.68 11.85
C PRO A 80 -9.97 9.97 10.86
N ASN A 81 -9.74 10.84 9.89
CA ASN A 81 -10.74 11.11 8.88
C ASN A 81 -10.65 10.13 7.71
N ARG A 82 -9.76 9.15 7.77
CA ARG A 82 -9.65 8.14 6.74
C ARG A 82 -9.88 6.76 7.34
N VAL A 83 -11.13 6.48 7.67
CA VAL A 83 -11.52 5.19 8.23
C VAL A 83 -12.36 4.46 7.20
N PHE A 84 -12.07 3.18 7.01
CA PHE A 84 -12.71 2.37 6.00
C PHE A 84 -13.49 1.26 6.65
N THR A 85 -14.63 0.92 6.07
CA THR A 85 -15.42 -0.22 6.55
C THR A 85 -15.31 -1.40 5.58
N SER A 86 -14.51 -1.27 4.54
CA SER A 86 -14.23 -2.35 3.61
C SER A 86 -12.74 -2.54 3.56
N LEU A 87 -12.26 -3.74 3.83
CA LEU A 87 -10.83 -4.00 3.80
C LEU A 87 -10.29 -3.82 2.39
N ALA A 88 -11.08 -4.18 1.38
CA ALA A 88 -10.62 -4.00 0.00
C ALA A 88 -10.38 -2.53 -0.31
N GLU A 89 -11.28 -1.65 0.15
CA GLU A 89 -11.09 -0.22 -0.08
C GLU A 89 -9.92 0.31 0.72
N ALA A 90 -9.75 -0.19 1.92
CA ALA A 90 -8.63 0.24 2.76
C ALA A 90 -7.31 -0.16 2.12
N GLU A 91 -7.24 -1.38 1.61
CA GLU A 91 -6.01 -1.84 0.99
C GLU A 91 -5.72 -1.11 -0.31
N TRP A 92 -6.76 -0.76 -1.06
CA TRP A 92 -6.57 0.02 -2.27
C TRP A 92 -6.01 1.41 -1.93
N ALA A 93 -6.53 2.03 -0.86
CA ALA A 93 -6.04 3.35 -0.46
C ALA A 93 -4.56 3.31 -0.10
N VAL A 94 -4.13 2.27 0.60
CA VAL A 94 -2.72 2.12 0.96
C VAL A 94 -1.88 1.87 -0.29
N PHE A 95 -2.39 1.06 -1.22
CA PHE A 95 -1.67 0.76 -2.45
C PHE A 95 -1.41 2.05 -3.24
N VAL A 96 -2.41 2.89 -3.37
CA VAL A 96 -2.29 4.13 -4.12
C VAL A 96 -1.19 5.01 -3.51
N LEU A 97 -1.18 5.12 -2.18
CA LEU A 97 -0.20 5.97 -1.53
C LEU A 97 1.21 5.39 -1.63
N ARG A 98 1.33 4.07 -1.54
CA ARG A 98 2.64 3.44 -1.66
C ARG A 98 3.17 3.52 -3.08
N TRP A 99 2.27 3.42 -4.07
CA TRP A 99 2.68 3.52 -5.46
C TRP A 99 3.26 4.90 -5.73
N GLU A 100 2.57 5.93 -5.26
CA GLU A 100 3.06 7.27 -5.49
C GLU A 100 4.39 7.50 -4.77
N ALA A 101 4.54 6.96 -3.57
CA ALA A 101 5.79 7.12 -2.83
C ALA A 101 6.96 6.46 -3.54
N LEU A 102 6.72 5.34 -4.22
CA LEU A 102 7.79 4.63 -4.88
C LEU A 102 8.07 5.14 -6.28
N THR A 103 7.08 5.58 -7.00
CA THR A 103 7.26 5.94 -8.40
C THR A 103 7.32 7.46 -8.61
N GLY A 104 6.82 8.21 -7.64
CA GLY A 104 6.71 9.66 -7.81
C GLY A 104 5.55 10.05 -8.70
N VAL A 105 4.74 9.09 -9.14
CA VAL A 105 3.64 9.36 -10.06
C VAL A 105 2.34 9.01 -9.36
N PRO A 106 1.44 9.96 -9.13
CA PRO A 106 0.18 9.64 -8.46
C PRO A 106 -0.74 8.86 -9.38
N LEU A 107 -1.47 7.93 -8.80
CA LEU A 107 -2.44 7.20 -9.58
C LEU A 107 -3.70 8.04 -9.65
N GLN A 108 -4.29 8.06 -10.85
CA GLN A 108 -5.46 8.81 -10.95
C GLN A 108 -6.55 7.97 -10.52
N ASP A 109 -7.06 8.14 -9.37
CA ASP A 109 -8.12 7.35 -8.85
C ASP A 109 -9.35 7.97 -9.33
N GLU A 110 -9.86 7.54 -10.35
CA GLU A 110 -10.94 8.11 -10.87
C GLU A 110 -12.11 8.06 -10.06
N LYS A 111 -12.16 7.49 -8.99
CA LYS A 111 -13.18 7.48 -8.20
C LYS A 111 -13.53 8.80 -7.86
N PRO A 112 -14.46 9.32 -8.21
CA PRO A 112 -14.80 10.59 -7.91
C PRO A 112 -15.06 10.55 -6.56
N SER A 113 -14.51 11.28 -5.92
CA SER A 113 -14.72 11.29 -4.68
C SER A 113 -15.94 11.84 -4.50
N PRO A 114 -16.69 11.33 -3.98
CA PRO A 114 -17.86 11.92 -3.60
C PRO A 114 -17.58 12.92 -2.60
#